data_617cd11bc71179d8887b53e363e03261
#
_entry.id   617cd11bc71179d8887b53e363e03261
#
_cell.length_a   1.000
_cell.length_b   1.000
_cell.length_c   1.000
_cell.angle_alpha   90.00
_cell.angle_beta   90.00
_cell.angle_gamma   90.00
#
_symmetry.space_group_name_H-M   'P 1'
#
loop_
_entity.id
_entity.type
_entity.pdbx_description
1 polymer ?
#
loop_
_entity_poly.entity_id
_entity_poly.type
_entity_poly.pdbx_seq_one_letter_code
_entity_poly.pdbx_strand_id
1 'polypeptide(L)'
;MTSLAIRRILATGSLAAILVFALSACSDSDSPVGPGTGSASEVPPNAQVVAFDMVQEVTTEISGITEKSRRVIVDPAEWTALWDEIQTHVMPKPPVPSIDFGARMVILATMGERTSGGHTISVIEVAEDEGTLYVVVEEATPGVQCMTTDVVTSPAVAVSVPRTSGTVLFVDREIAYPCAPM
;
A
#
# COMPACT_ATOMS: atom_id res chain seq x y z
N MET A 1 59.65 -62.06 -35.62
CA MET A 1 58.99 -63.27 -35.24
C MET A 1 57.97 -62.99 -34.18
N THR A 2 56.71 -63.40 -34.41
CA THR A 2 55.63 -63.70 -33.49
C THR A 2 54.98 -62.47 -32.82
N SER A 3 53.89 -62.00 -33.30
CA SER A 3 52.49 -62.51 -33.21
C SER A 3 51.71 -62.06 -31.96
N LEU A 4 50.70 -61.34 -32.27
CA LEU A 4 49.28 -61.41 -31.83
C LEU A 4 48.91 -61.24 -30.38
N ALA A 5 48.06 -60.24 -30.05
CA ALA A 5 46.66 -60.51 -29.76
C ALA A 5 45.87 -59.23 -29.42
N ILE A 6 44.81 -59.06 -30.14
CA ILE A 6 43.73 -58.12 -29.94
C ILE A 6 42.94 -58.54 -28.71
N ARG A 7 42.65 -57.58 -27.79
CA ARG A 7 41.47 -57.68 -26.94
C ARG A 7 40.76 -56.32 -26.86
N ARG A 8 39.60 -56.29 -27.47
CA ARG A 8 38.58 -55.26 -27.30
C ARG A 8 38.03 -55.35 -25.88
N ILE A 9 38.04 -54.26 -25.16
CA ILE A 9 37.19 -54.09 -23.97
C ILE A 9 36.34 -52.88 -24.21
N LEU A 10 35.05 -53.12 -24.34
CA LEU A 10 33.99 -52.11 -24.26
C LEU A 10 33.94 -51.58 -22.84
N ALA A 11 34.11 -50.26 -22.67
CA ALA A 11 33.80 -49.57 -21.43
C ALA A 11 32.73 -48.55 -21.73
N THR A 12 31.56 -48.82 -21.16
CA THR A 12 30.35 -48.03 -21.12
C THR A 12 30.63 -46.63 -20.56
N GLY A 13 30.28 -45.61 -21.35
CA GLY A 13 30.37 -44.23 -20.93
C GLY A 13 29.31 -43.89 -19.85
N SER A 14 29.78 -43.39 -18.75
CA SER A 14 28.93 -42.72 -17.73
C SER A 14 29.03 -41.23 -17.95
N LEU A 15 27.95 -40.66 -18.47
CA LEU A 15 27.83 -39.20 -18.65
C LEU A 15 27.54 -38.59 -17.27
N ALA A 16 28.55 -38.03 -16.62
CA ALA A 16 28.34 -37.23 -15.40
C ALA A 16 27.84 -35.83 -15.81
N ALA A 17 26.55 -35.59 -15.60
CA ALA A 17 25.96 -34.26 -15.73
C ALA A 17 26.46 -33.39 -14.58
N ILE A 18 27.32 -32.45 -14.87
CA ILE A 18 27.73 -31.39 -13.93
C ILE A 18 26.58 -30.38 -13.84
N LEU A 19 25.83 -30.43 -12.73
CA LEU A 19 24.81 -29.47 -12.39
C LEU A 19 25.52 -28.21 -11.86
N VAL A 20 25.67 -27.20 -12.71
CA VAL A 20 26.16 -25.88 -12.28
C VAL A 20 25.03 -25.18 -11.51
N PHE A 21 25.10 -25.19 -10.19
CA PHE A 21 24.29 -24.31 -9.36
C PHE A 21 24.78 -22.86 -9.53
N ALA A 22 24.05 -22.08 -10.31
CA ALA A 22 24.22 -20.63 -10.30
C ALA A 22 23.69 -20.13 -8.94
N LEU A 23 24.59 -19.75 -8.04
CA LEU A 23 24.22 -18.91 -6.88
C LEU A 23 23.87 -17.54 -7.43
N SER A 24 22.57 -17.27 -7.53
CA SER A 24 22.07 -15.89 -7.65
C SER A 24 22.39 -15.19 -6.35
N ALA A 25 23.44 -14.37 -6.32
CA ALA A 25 23.65 -13.41 -5.26
C ALA A 25 22.51 -12.40 -5.33
N CYS A 26 21.54 -12.48 -4.43
CA CYS A 26 20.65 -11.39 -4.13
C CYS A 26 21.52 -10.24 -3.60
N SER A 27 21.62 -9.17 -4.36
CA SER A 27 22.14 -7.91 -3.85
C SER A 27 21.12 -7.42 -2.83
N ASP A 28 21.45 -7.51 -1.55
CA ASP A 28 20.76 -6.78 -0.50
C ASP A 28 20.98 -5.29 -0.76
N SER A 29 20.03 -4.67 -1.44
CA SER A 29 19.87 -3.23 -1.37
C SER A 29 19.33 -2.95 0.02
N ASP A 30 20.10 -2.30 0.88
CA ASP A 30 19.67 -1.75 2.17
C ASP A 30 18.68 -0.59 1.94
N SER A 31 17.51 -0.90 1.39
CA SER A 31 16.34 -0.05 1.52
C SER A 31 15.74 -0.31 2.89
N PRO A 32 15.36 0.72 3.66
CA PRO A 32 14.68 0.51 4.92
C PRO A 32 13.43 -0.31 4.65
N VAL A 33 13.41 -1.54 5.17
CA VAL A 33 12.25 -2.42 5.06
C VAL A 33 11.09 -1.72 5.77
N GLY A 34 10.16 -1.21 4.98
CA GLY A 34 8.90 -0.68 5.48
C GLY A 34 8.05 -1.81 6.05
N PRO A 35 7.01 -1.48 6.83
CA PRO A 35 6.08 -2.47 7.35
C PRO A 35 5.43 -3.24 6.20
N GLY A 36 5.23 -4.55 6.36
CA GLY A 36 4.43 -5.35 5.43
C GLY A 36 3.01 -4.78 5.36
N THR A 37 2.41 -4.76 4.18
CA THR A 37 1.02 -4.29 3.98
C THR A 37 0.12 -5.40 3.48
N GLY A 38 -1.15 -5.38 3.89
CA GLY A 38 -2.15 -6.37 3.49
C GLY A 38 -3.57 -5.87 3.80
N SER A 39 -4.54 -6.77 3.69
CA SER A 39 -5.94 -6.52 4.02
C SER A 39 -6.42 -7.49 5.09
N ALA A 40 -7.33 -7.04 5.95
CA ALA A 40 -8.05 -7.86 6.92
C ALA A 40 -9.56 -7.62 6.77
N SER A 41 -10.36 -8.59 7.20
CA SER A 41 -11.83 -8.45 7.18
C SER A 41 -12.37 -7.61 8.33
N GLU A 42 -11.69 -7.63 9.48
CA GLU A 42 -12.10 -6.90 10.68
C GLU A 42 -10.92 -6.68 11.63
N VAL A 43 -11.11 -5.76 12.57
CA VAL A 43 -10.18 -5.51 13.67
C VAL A 43 -10.41 -6.55 14.77
N PRO A 44 -9.36 -7.17 15.34
CA PRO A 44 -9.52 -8.08 16.48
C PRO A 44 -10.20 -7.39 17.67
N PRO A 45 -11.09 -8.08 18.41
CA PRO A 45 -11.87 -7.47 19.49
C PRO A 45 -11.03 -6.98 20.68
N ASN A 46 -9.80 -7.47 20.81
CA ASN A 46 -8.87 -7.07 21.88
C ASN A 46 -7.82 -6.04 21.43
N ALA A 47 -7.85 -5.60 20.17
CA ALA A 47 -6.92 -4.62 19.65
C ALA A 47 -7.00 -3.30 20.43
N GLN A 48 -5.85 -2.69 20.67
CA GLN A 48 -5.75 -1.43 21.38
C GLN A 48 -5.83 -0.26 20.40
N VAL A 49 -6.71 0.70 20.69
CA VAL A 49 -6.85 1.90 19.85
C VAL A 49 -5.55 2.70 19.85
N VAL A 50 -5.10 3.08 18.67
CA VAL A 50 -3.90 3.90 18.44
C VAL A 50 -4.34 5.29 17.97
N ALA A 51 -3.84 6.33 18.65
CA ALA A 51 -4.09 7.70 18.25
C ALA A 51 -3.40 8.04 16.92
N PHE A 52 -4.09 8.77 16.07
CA PHE A 52 -3.56 9.26 14.79
C PHE A 52 -3.92 10.73 14.57
N ASP A 53 -3.15 11.40 13.73
CA ASP A 53 -3.39 12.79 13.34
C ASP A 53 -3.73 12.85 11.86
N MET A 54 -4.75 13.64 11.50
CA MET A 54 -5.11 13.89 10.11
C MET A 54 -4.05 14.76 9.43
N VAL A 55 -3.64 14.38 8.24
CA VAL A 55 -2.89 15.29 7.35
C VAL A 55 -3.91 16.09 6.56
N GLN A 56 -4.31 17.25 7.12
CA GLN A 56 -5.47 18.04 6.68
C GLN A 56 -5.46 18.40 5.19
N GLU A 57 -4.29 18.68 4.65
CA GLU A 57 -4.11 19.09 3.26
C GLU A 57 -4.30 17.93 2.25
N VAL A 58 -4.40 16.69 2.74
CA VAL A 58 -4.67 15.50 1.91
C VAL A 58 -6.14 15.12 1.92
N THR A 59 -6.90 15.53 2.95
CA THR A 59 -8.35 15.29 2.98
C THR A 59 -9.01 16.12 1.89
N THR A 60 -9.13 15.55 0.71
CA THR A 60 -9.60 16.21 -0.50
C THR A 60 -10.55 15.31 -1.30
N GLU A 61 -11.49 15.95 -1.98
CA GLU A 61 -12.38 15.27 -2.94
C GLU A 61 -11.73 15.06 -4.31
N ILE A 62 -10.66 15.81 -4.61
CA ILE A 62 -9.97 15.79 -5.90
C ILE A 62 -8.47 15.71 -5.66
N SER A 63 -7.95 14.51 -5.58
CA SER A 63 -6.51 14.24 -5.61
C SER A 63 -6.05 13.96 -7.05
N GLY A 64 -4.75 14.01 -7.31
CA GLY A 64 -4.18 13.56 -8.58
C GLY A 64 -4.16 12.03 -8.73
N ILE A 65 -4.56 11.27 -7.71
CA ILE A 65 -4.48 9.81 -7.69
C ILE A 65 -5.79 9.21 -8.20
N THR A 66 -5.75 8.63 -9.38
CA THR A 66 -6.92 8.06 -10.06
C THR A 66 -7.17 6.58 -9.73
N GLU A 67 -6.23 5.92 -9.09
CA GLU A 67 -6.34 4.51 -8.72
C GLU A 67 -6.73 4.35 -7.24
N LYS A 68 -7.58 3.35 -6.95
CA LYS A 68 -7.85 2.94 -5.56
C LYS A 68 -6.58 2.35 -4.96
N SER A 69 -6.12 2.90 -3.82
CA SER A 69 -4.89 2.42 -3.19
C SER A 69 -4.93 2.51 -1.67
N ARG A 70 -4.08 1.70 -1.04
CA ARG A 70 -3.78 1.67 0.38
C ARG A 70 -2.28 1.63 0.52
N ARG A 71 -1.68 2.70 1.03
CA ARG A 71 -0.21 2.86 1.08
C ARG A 71 0.25 3.19 2.47
N VAL A 72 1.41 2.65 2.83
CA VAL A 72 2.16 2.98 4.05
C VAL A 72 3.46 3.63 3.62
N ILE A 73 3.64 4.88 4.00
CA ILE A 73 4.79 5.70 3.62
C ILE A 73 5.67 5.88 4.85
N VAL A 74 6.92 5.46 4.76
CA VAL A 74 7.93 5.51 5.84
C VAL A 74 9.16 6.31 5.46
N ASP A 75 9.21 6.81 4.23
CA ASP A 75 10.33 7.53 3.66
C ASP A 75 9.93 8.97 3.26
N PRO A 76 10.72 9.99 3.63
CA PRO A 76 10.40 11.38 3.33
C PRO A 76 10.49 11.71 1.83
N ALA A 77 11.31 11.03 1.05
CA ALA A 77 11.39 11.27 -0.39
C ALA A 77 10.16 10.69 -1.10
N GLU A 78 9.71 9.51 -0.70
CA GLU A 78 8.45 8.93 -1.17
C GLU A 78 7.27 9.86 -0.82
N TRP A 79 7.22 10.39 0.40
CA TRP A 79 6.20 11.34 0.82
C TRP A 79 6.18 12.59 -0.04
N THR A 80 7.34 13.16 -0.34
CA THR A 80 7.45 14.36 -1.19
C THR A 80 6.94 14.09 -2.61
N ALA A 81 7.30 12.96 -3.20
CA ALA A 81 6.83 12.57 -4.54
C ALA A 81 5.32 12.36 -4.57
N LEU A 82 4.79 11.69 -3.54
CA LEU A 82 3.36 11.44 -3.40
C LEU A 82 2.57 12.74 -3.18
N TRP A 83 3.12 13.68 -2.42
CA TRP A 83 2.53 15.01 -2.23
C TRP A 83 2.36 15.76 -3.56
N ASP A 84 3.36 15.70 -4.42
CA ASP A 84 3.30 16.31 -5.74
C ASP A 84 2.20 15.70 -6.62
N GLU A 85 1.97 14.40 -6.51
CA GLU A 85 0.89 13.69 -7.20
C GLU A 85 -0.48 14.10 -6.64
N ILE A 86 -0.67 14.08 -5.32
CA ILE A 86 -1.92 14.47 -4.65
C ILE A 86 -2.31 15.89 -5.02
N GLN A 87 -1.34 16.81 -5.04
CA GLN A 87 -1.57 18.24 -5.26
C GLN A 87 -1.47 18.66 -6.73
N THR A 88 -1.56 17.71 -7.67
CA THR A 88 -1.40 18.00 -9.11
C THR A 88 -2.37 19.07 -9.62
N HIS A 89 -3.57 19.15 -9.07
CA HIS A 89 -4.62 20.09 -9.50
C HIS A 89 -4.67 21.39 -8.68
N VAL A 90 -3.78 21.56 -7.69
CA VAL A 90 -3.79 22.73 -6.78
C VAL A 90 -2.72 23.73 -7.17
N MET A 91 -3.12 25.00 -7.36
CA MET A 91 -2.20 26.08 -7.71
C MET A 91 -2.49 27.36 -6.88
N PRO A 92 -1.53 27.92 -6.16
CA PRO A 92 -0.19 27.38 -5.93
C PRO A 92 -0.25 26.12 -5.06
N LYS A 93 0.69 25.18 -5.28
CA LYS A 93 0.79 23.99 -4.44
C LYS A 93 1.10 24.39 -2.99
N PRO A 94 0.40 23.80 -2.01
CA PRO A 94 0.76 23.99 -0.61
C PRO A 94 2.11 23.31 -0.30
N PRO A 95 2.83 23.78 0.74
CA PRO A 95 4.08 23.17 1.14
C PRO A 95 3.85 21.71 1.59
N VAL A 96 4.87 20.88 1.38
CA VAL A 96 4.83 19.48 1.87
C VAL A 96 4.71 19.48 3.39
N PRO A 97 3.71 18.81 3.99
CA PRO A 97 3.58 18.69 5.43
C PRO A 97 4.82 18.03 6.05
N SER A 98 5.33 18.61 7.12
CA SER A 98 6.46 18.08 7.84
C SER A 98 6.04 16.92 8.73
N ILE A 99 6.57 15.72 8.44
CA ILE A 99 6.35 14.49 9.21
C ILE A 99 7.68 14.03 9.77
N ASP A 100 7.74 13.72 11.05
CA ASP A 100 8.91 13.06 11.66
C ASP A 100 8.90 11.56 11.35
N PHE A 101 9.46 11.18 10.21
CA PHE A 101 9.56 9.78 9.79
C PHE A 101 10.48 8.92 10.68
N GLY A 102 11.20 9.50 11.62
CA GLY A 102 11.91 8.74 12.66
C GLY A 102 10.95 8.13 13.69
N ALA A 103 9.87 8.84 14.02
CA ALA A 103 8.89 8.45 15.04
C ALA A 103 7.51 8.08 14.45
N ARG A 104 7.20 8.49 13.25
CA ARG A 104 5.88 8.35 12.62
C ARG A 104 5.98 7.81 11.20
N MET A 105 4.85 7.37 10.68
CA MET A 105 4.65 7.00 9.29
C MET A 105 3.31 7.57 8.81
N VAL A 106 3.13 7.66 7.50
CA VAL A 106 1.89 8.14 6.88
C VAL A 106 1.14 6.96 6.29
N ILE A 107 -0.15 6.90 6.56
CA ILE A 107 -1.11 6.00 5.93
C ILE A 107 -1.90 6.83 4.92
N LEU A 108 -1.88 6.43 3.66
CA LEU A 108 -2.69 7.01 2.60
C LEU A 108 -3.74 6.02 2.15
N ALA A 109 -4.98 6.50 2.01
CA ALA A 109 -6.06 5.77 1.38
C ALA A 109 -6.73 6.62 0.29
N THR A 110 -6.96 6.01 -0.87
CA THR A 110 -7.63 6.67 -2.00
C THR A 110 -8.75 5.80 -2.52
N MET A 111 -9.85 6.43 -2.98
CA MET A 111 -10.95 5.73 -3.63
C MET A 111 -10.71 5.47 -5.12
N GLY A 112 -9.72 6.15 -5.70
CA GLY A 112 -9.58 6.27 -7.14
C GLY A 112 -10.63 7.21 -7.76
N GLU A 113 -10.68 7.25 -9.07
CA GLU A 113 -11.60 8.12 -9.81
C GLU A 113 -13.06 7.70 -9.63
N ARG A 114 -13.93 8.68 -9.41
CA ARG A 114 -15.39 8.56 -9.33
C ARG A 114 -16.02 9.51 -10.35
N THR A 115 -17.09 9.08 -10.99
CA THR A 115 -17.74 9.84 -12.06
C THR A 115 -18.72 10.91 -11.56
N SER A 116 -18.87 11.03 -10.23
CA SER A 116 -19.74 12.02 -9.61
C SER A 116 -19.15 12.54 -8.30
N GLY A 117 -19.66 13.67 -7.84
CA GLY A 117 -19.38 14.19 -6.50
C GLY A 117 -20.11 13.40 -5.40
N GLY A 118 -19.82 13.76 -4.14
CA GLY A 118 -20.45 13.18 -2.95
C GLY A 118 -19.78 11.92 -2.42
N HIS A 119 -18.74 11.40 -3.08
CA HIS A 119 -17.93 10.30 -2.54
C HIS A 119 -16.95 10.82 -1.51
N THR A 120 -16.82 10.13 -0.38
CA THR A 120 -15.86 10.47 0.67
C THR A 120 -15.10 9.26 1.16
N ILE A 121 -13.88 9.50 1.63
CA ILE A 121 -13.03 8.48 2.24
C ILE A 121 -12.48 9.01 3.56
N SER A 122 -12.43 8.16 4.57
CA SER A 122 -11.88 8.52 5.88
C SER A 122 -11.20 7.32 6.55
N VAL A 123 -10.19 7.61 7.36
CA VAL A 123 -9.67 6.66 8.35
C VAL A 123 -10.48 6.90 9.62
N ILE A 124 -11.25 5.91 10.04
CA ILE A 124 -12.16 6.03 11.19
C ILE A 124 -11.60 5.39 12.47
N GLU A 125 -10.65 4.48 12.33
CA GLU A 125 -10.03 3.80 13.45
C GLU A 125 -8.63 3.33 13.08
N VAL A 126 -7.71 3.39 14.02
CA VAL A 126 -6.43 2.69 13.96
C VAL A 126 -6.28 1.92 15.27
N ALA A 127 -5.96 0.63 15.18
CA ALA A 127 -5.79 -0.22 16.34
C ALA A 127 -4.59 -1.15 16.16
N GLU A 128 -4.02 -1.62 17.25
CA GLU A 128 -2.85 -2.51 17.25
C GLU A 128 -3.14 -3.75 18.06
N ASP A 129 -2.79 -4.91 17.52
CA ASP A 129 -2.85 -6.19 18.20
C ASP A 129 -1.64 -7.05 17.80
N GLU A 130 -0.90 -7.55 18.79
CA GLU A 130 0.26 -8.42 18.61
C GLU A 130 1.28 -7.94 17.57
N GLY A 131 1.57 -6.63 17.53
CA GLY A 131 2.52 -6.01 16.59
C GLY A 131 1.97 -5.80 15.18
N THR A 132 0.67 -6.04 14.96
CA THR A 132 -0.03 -5.74 13.71
C THR A 132 -0.89 -4.50 13.88
N LEU A 133 -0.72 -3.52 13.00
CA LEU A 133 -1.53 -2.31 12.97
C LEU A 133 -2.71 -2.50 12.00
N TYR A 134 -3.91 -2.33 12.50
CA TYR A 134 -5.15 -2.36 11.73
C TYR A 134 -5.62 -0.95 11.45
N VAL A 135 -5.88 -0.62 10.19
CA VAL A 135 -6.35 0.70 9.75
C VAL A 135 -7.72 0.54 9.12
N VAL A 136 -8.75 1.05 9.76
CA VAL A 136 -10.12 0.99 9.25
C VAL A 136 -10.37 2.18 8.35
N VAL A 137 -10.57 1.89 7.07
CA VAL A 137 -10.88 2.88 6.04
C VAL A 137 -12.34 2.76 5.66
N GLU A 138 -13.08 3.85 5.79
CA GLU A 138 -14.47 3.94 5.38
C GLU A 138 -14.59 4.71 4.08
N GLU A 139 -15.20 4.09 3.09
CA GLU A 139 -15.59 4.69 1.81
C GLU A 139 -17.10 4.90 1.81
N ALA A 140 -17.53 6.15 1.75
CA ALA A 140 -18.94 6.48 1.72
C ALA A 140 -19.37 6.95 0.32
N THR A 141 -20.41 6.34 -0.20
CA THR A 141 -20.97 6.66 -1.52
C THR A 141 -22.39 7.20 -1.40
N PRO A 142 -22.81 8.13 -2.27
CA PRO A 142 -24.21 8.58 -2.31
C PRO A 142 -25.13 7.41 -2.65
N GLY A 143 -26.22 7.28 -1.91
CA GLY A 143 -27.29 6.33 -2.23
C GLY A 143 -27.98 6.69 -3.55
N VAL A 144 -28.68 5.73 -4.14
CA VAL A 144 -29.33 5.85 -5.46
C VAL A 144 -30.36 6.99 -5.60
N GLN A 145 -30.81 7.54 -4.49
CA GLN A 145 -31.75 8.67 -4.47
C GLN A 145 -31.07 10.02 -4.24
N CYS A 146 -29.76 10.04 -4.16
CA CYS A 146 -28.99 11.26 -3.98
C CYS A 146 -28.83 11.99 -5.32
N MET A 147 -29.06 13.30 -5.30
CA MET A 147 -28.63 14.16 -6.41
C MET A 147 -27.15 14.46 -6.23
N THR A 148 -26.35 14.08 -7.19
CA THR A 148 -24.92 14.33 -7.22
C THR A 148 -24.55 15.26 -8.38
N THR A 149 -23.40 15.90 -8.27
CA THR A 149 -22.86 16.69 -9.38
C THR A 149 -22.13 15.77 -10.37
N ASP A 150 -22.26 16.07 -11.67
CA ASP A 150 -21.51 15.39 -12.75
C ASP A 150 -20.07 15.94 -12.79
N VAL A 151 -19.32 15.73 -11.73
CA VAL A 151 -17.92 16.13 -11.60
C VAL A 151 -17.11 14.91 -11.27
N VAL A 152 -16.06 14.68 -12.04
CA VAL A 152 -15.09 13.62 -11.73
C VAL A 152 -14.36 13.98 -10.43
N THR A 153 -14.36 13.06 -9.49
CA THR A 153 -13.67 13.20 -8.19
C THR A 153 -12.68 12.06 -7.99
N SER A 154 -11.69 12.28 -7.13
CA SER A 154 -10.71 11.25 -6.72
C SER A 154 -10.39 11.43 -5.23
N PRO A 155 -11.30 10.99 -4.34
CA PRO A 155 -11.17 11.22 -2.91
C PRO A 155 -9.94 10.54 -2.32
N ALA A 156 -9.23 11.28 -1.47
CA ALA A 156 -8.05 10.80 -0.77
C ALA A 156 -8.04 11.28 0.69
N VAL A 157 -7.45 10.48 1.56
CA VAL A 157 -7.20 10.80 2.96
C VAL A 157 -5.82 10.30 3.36
N ALA A 158 -5.09 11.10 4.14
CA ALA A 158 -3.87 10.65 4.79
C ALA A 158 -3.92 10.93 6.28
N VAL A 159 -3.38 10.00 7.06
CA VAL A 159 -3.19 10.13 8.50
C VAL A 159 -1.75 9.82 8.87
N SER A 160 -1.26 10.47 9.90
CA SER A 160 0.02 10.18 10.50
C SER A 160 -0.19 9.35 11.77
N VAL A 161 0.50 8.22 11.87
CA VAL A 161 0.44 7.27 12.98
C VAL A 161 1.82 7.02 13.57
N PRO A 162 1.95 6.52 14.80
CA PRO A 162 3.24 6.07 15.33
C PRO A 162 3.89 5.05 14.38
N ARG A 163 5.21 5.15 14.21
CA ARG A 163 5.95 4.24 13.35
C ARG A 163 5.96 2.84 13.94
N THR A 164 5.68 1.84 13.12
CA THR A 164 5.86 0.42 13.45
C THR A 164 6.76 -0.25 12.41
N SER A 165 7.45 -1.31 12.81
CA SER A 165 8.12 -2.25 11.90
C SER A 165 7.28 -3.50 11.65
N GLY A 166 6.11 -3.60 12.29
CA GLY A 166 5.19 -4.71 12.14
C GLY A 166 4.39 -4.65 10.85
N THR A 167 3.39 -5.50 10.73
CA THR A 167 2.48 -5.52 9.58
C THR A 167 1.42 -4.44 9.73
N VAL A 168 1.02 -3.81 8.62
CA VAL A 168 -0.14 -2.91 8.55
C VAL A 168 -1.22 -3.57 7.70
N LEU A 169 -2.39 -3.80 8.28
CA LEU A 169 -3.54 -4.37 7.60
C LEU A 169 -4.65 -3.33 7.46
N PHE A 170 -5.21 -3.24 6.26
CA PHE A 170 -6.35 -2.37 5.98
C PHE A 170 -7.65 -3.16 6.12
N VAL A 171 -8.59 -2.55 6.83
CA VAL A 171 -9.98 -3.03 6.96
C VAL A 171 -10.87 -2.04 6.21
N ASP A 172 -11.30 -2.44 5.02
CA ASP A 172 -12.17 -1.59 4.20
C ASP A 172 -13.63 -1.75 4.59
N ARG A 173 -14.31 -0.62 4.81
CA ARG A 173 -15.75 -0.52 5.02
C ARG A 173 -16.37 0.33 3.93
N GLU A 174 -17.37 -0.20 3.26
CA GLU A 174 -18.12 0.53 2.24
C GLU A 174 -19.53 0.78 2.75
N ILE A 175 -19.93 2.05 2.74
CA ILE A 175 -21.27 2.46 3.14
C ILE A 175 -21.96 3.27 2.03
N ALA A 176 -23.28 3.14 1.92
CA ALA A 176 -24.10 4.04 1.12
C ALA A 176 -24.89 4.92 2.08
N TYR A 177 -24.72 6.24 2.00
CA TYR A 177 -25.48 7.15 2.85
C TYR A 177 -26.79 7.58 2.16
N PRO A 178 -27.91 7.63 2.91
CA PRO A 178 -29.17 8.09 2.38
C PRO A 178 -29.17 9.62 2.22
N CYS A 179 -29.79 10.12 1.15
CA CYS A 179 -30.11 11.54 1.05
C CYS A 179 -31.57 11.77 1.48
N ALA A 180 -31.81 12.93 2.09
CA ALA A 180 -33.19 13.30 2.46
C ALA A 180 -34.06 13.37 1.19
N PRO A 181 -35.29 12.80 1.21
CA PRO A 181 -36.22 13.02 0.13
C PRO A 181 -36.56 14.51 0.07
N MET A 182 -36.50 15.09 -1.12
CA MET A 182 -36.95 16.46 -1.40
C MET A 182 -38.45 16.57 -1.32
#